data_2ea6b7dde52216fcb2e8dd8bd46e8d06
#
_entry.id   2ea6b7dde52216fcb2e8dd8bd46e8d06
#
_cell.length_a   1.000
_cell.length_b   1.000
_cell.length_c   1.000
_cell.angle_alpha   90.00
_cell.angle_beta   90.00
_cell.angle_gamma   90.00
#
_symmetry.space_group_name_H-M   'P 1'
#
loop_
_entity.id
_entity.type
_entity.pdbx_description
1 polymer ?
#
loop_
_entity_poly.entity_id
_entity_poly.type
_entity_poly.pdbx_seq_one_letter_code
_entity_poly.pdbx_strand_id
1 'polypeptide(L)'
;MFQSRTHTCNELRLENVGEKVKIVGWMENVREVGSNFAFVVVRDFYGTTQVVVETEEMMNIVHSVNKESTISVEGVVRERASKNPKQATGDIEVVPEKIEILGKCRYNELPFEINRSREADESARLKYRYLDLRNPAVKQNIILRCNVVAALRQAMTEHGFLEITTPILTASSPEGARDYLVPARKHPGKFYALPQAPQQFKQLLMTAGFDRYFQIAPCFRDEDARGDRSPGEFYQLDMEMAFACQDDVFAVLEDVLPPIFAKYGKYNIASSAPFKRIPYLEAMEKYGSDKPDLRIDLIVEDITELVRGVEFAPFAEGNTVKAVVVSDCDLTRKHIDKLCADVEVQAGRKPYWFKVDENGELAGGVAKFLADRKDAVVEKLNLKPGCLVCVAAGAKGEAQKTAGVMRKMLGAAVPGHMDKERYEF
;
A
#
# COMPACT_ATOMS: atom_id res chain seq x y z
N MET A 1 -0.42 -2.59 38.04
CA MET A 1 0.32 -3.78 37.63
C MET A 1 -0.69 -4.90 37.46
N PHE A 2 -0.68 -5.60 36.34
CA PHE A 2 -1.63 -6.69 36.11
C PHE A 2 -1.24 -7.90 36.96
N GLN A 3 -2.20 -8.56 37.61
CA GLN A 3 -1.93 -9.76 38.42
C GLN A 3 -1.49 -10.98 37.56
N SER A 4 -1.82 -10.97 36.26
CA SER A 4 -1.53 -12.07 35.35
C SER A 4 -0.07 -12.15 34.90
N ARG A 5 0.63 -11.00 34.85
CA ARG A 5 2.05 -10.92 34.46
C ARG A 5 2.68 -9.66 35.07
N THR A 6 3.99 -9.71 35.35
CA THR A 6 4.78 -8.56 35.81
C THR A 6 5.38 -7.78 34.63
N HIS A 7 5.82 -8.52 33.58
CA HIS A 7 6.49 -7.96 32.40
C HIS A 7 5.94 -8.59 31.12
N THR A 8 6.05 -7.86 30.02
CA THR A 8 5.84 -8.39 28.67
C THR A 8 7.08 -9.12 28.18
N CYS A 9 6.94 -9.92 27.12
CA CYS A 9 8.05 -10.70 26.55
C CYS A 9 9.11 -9.84 25.82
N ASN A 10 9.05 -8.53 25.91
CA ASN A 10 10.06 -7.62 25.29
C ASN A 10 10.58 -6.54 26.24
N GLU A 11 10.18 -6.56 27.50
CA GLU A 11 10.58 -5.51 28.45
C GLU A 11 11.89 -5.80 29.18
N LEU A 12 12.19 -7.07 29.42
CA LEU A 12 13.33 -7.47 30.23
C LEU A 12 14.69 -7.11 29.59
N ARG A 13 15.60 -6.58 30.43
CA ARG A 13 16.96 -6.17 30.06
C ARG A 13 17.95 -6.62 31.14
N LEU A 14 19.25 -6.31 30.96
CA LEU A 14 20.31 -6.61 31.93
C LEU A 14 20.07 -6.01 33.33
N GLU A 15 19.40 -4.88 33.40
CA GLU A 15 19.02 -4.22 34.67
C GLU A 15 18.03 -5.05 35.52
N ASN A 16 17.29 -5.97 34.88
CA ASN A 16 16.36 -6.85 35.58
C ASN A 16 17.02 -8.17 36.07
N VAL A 17 18.32 -8.36 35.87
CA VAL A 17 19.01 -9.58 36.32
C VAL A 17 18.88 -9.71 37.86
N GLY A 18 18.43 -10.90 38.30
CA GLY A 18 18.13 -11.21 39.69
C GLY A 18 16.69 -10.91 40.11
N GLU A 19 15.89 -10.24 39.29
CA GLU A 19 14.48 -9.99 39.55
C GLU A 19 13.64 -11.23 39.34
N LYS A 20 12.65 -11.42 40.22
CA LYS A 20 11.59 -12.42 40.05
C LYS A 20 10.49 -11.86 39.19
N VAL A 21 10.24 -12.51 38.06
CA VAL A 21 9.30 -12.05 37.03
C VAL A 21 8.26 -13.13 36.71
N LYS A 22 7.12 -12.65 36.19
CA LYS A 22 6.09 -13.49 35.58
C LYS A 22 5.81 -13.00 34.17
N ILE A 23 6.06 -13.85 33.18
CA ILE A 23 5.73 -13.60 31.78
C ILE A 23 4.67 -14.59 31.30
N VAL A 24 3.82 -14.16 30.35
CA VAL A 24 2.75 -14.97 29.77
C VAL A 24 2.75 -14.81 28.27
N GLY A 25 2.67 -15.91 27.54
CA GLY A 25 2.69 -15.87 26.08
C GLY A 25 2.49 -17.24 25.46
N TRP A 26 2.69 -17.29 24.15
CA TRP A 26 2.69 -18.53 23.38
C TRP A 26 4.09 -19.13 23.35
N MET A 27 4.15 -20.45 23.52
CA MET A 27 5.38 -21.22 23.35
C MET A 27 5.71 -21.35 21.85
N GLU A 28 6.52 -20.40 21.35
CA GLU A 28 6.82 -20.29 19.91
C GLU A 28 7.72 -21.40 19.42
N ASN A 29 8.78 -21.70 20.18
CA ASN A 29 9.75 -22.72 19.82
C ASN A 29 10.38 -23.33 21.06
N VAL A 30 10.76 -24.61 20.93
CA VAL A 30 11.53 -25.36 21.90
C VAL A 30 12.76 -25.92 21.20
N ARG A 31 13.95 -25.61 21.73
CA ARG A 31 15.21 -26.18 21.26
C ARG A 31 15.87 -26.99 22.38
N GLU A 32 15.80 -28.27 22.25
CA GLU A 32 16.44 -29.20 23.16
C GLU A 32 17.95 -29.28 22.88
N VAL A 33 18.75 -29.30 23.92
CA VAL A 33 20.23 -29.41 23.88
C VAL A 33 20.72 -30.65 24.60
N GLY A 34 19.88 -31.28 25.40
CA GLY A 34 20.15 -32.51 26.15
C GLY A 34 18.86 -33.06 26.73
N SER A 35 18.94 -34.20 27.45
CA SER A 35 17.77 -34.87 28.02
C SER A 35 16.97 -34.01 29.00
N ASN A 36 17.63 -33.11 29.73
CA ASN A 36 16.98 -32.27 30.75
C ASN A 36 17.29 -30.78 30.55
N PHE A 37 17.64 -30.36 29.34
CA PHE A 37 18.01 -28.99 29.06
C PHE A 37 17.40 -28.52 27.74
N ALA A 38 16.61 -27.46 27.81
CA ALA A 38 16.02 -26.85 26.63
C ALA A 38 15.89 -25.32 26.74
N PHE A 39 15.91 -24.67 25.59
CA PHE A 39 15.55 -23.28 25.43
C PHE A 39 14.13 -23.19 24.88
N VAL A 40 13.27 -22.51 25.61
CA VAL A 40 11.88 -22.25 25.23
C VAL A 40 11.74 -20.77 24.90
N VAL A 41 11.26 -20.46 23.71
CA VAL A 41 10.95 -19.08 23.33
C VAL A 41 9.47 -18.83 23.63
N VAL A 42 9.22 -17.88 24.51
CA VAL A 42 7.87 -17.38 24.84
C VAL A 42 7.64 -16.07 24.09
N ARG A 43 6.54 -16.00 23.37
CA ARG A 43 6.16 -14.83 22.57
C ARG A 43 4.83 -14.27 23.04
N ASP A 44 4.74 -12.94 23.12
CA ASP A 44 3.48 -12.22 23.27
C ASP A 44 3.28 -11.18 22.15
N PHE A 45 2.42 -10.18 22.37
CA PHE A 45 2.22 -9.08 21.42
C PHE A 45 3.48 -8.24 21.22
N TYR A 46 4.27 -8.04 22.26
CA TYR A 46 5.40 -7.11 22.31
C TYR A 46 6.70 -7.69 21.79
N GLY A 47 6.89 -9.00 21.91
CA GLY A 47 8.10 -9.66 21.44
C GLY A 47 8.29 -11.05 22.01
N THR A 48 9.55 -11.44 22.20
CA THR A 48 9.95 -12.76 22.65
C THR A 48 10.92 -12.68 23.82
N THR A 49 10.87 -13.68 24.73
CA THR A 49 11.86 -13.88 25.78
C THR A 49 12.26 -15.36 25.79
N GLN A 50 13.55 -15.64 25.97
CA GLN A 50 14.04 -16.98 26.17
C GLN A 50 13.84 -17.43 27.62
N VAL A 51 13.33 -18.63 27.80
CA VAL A 51 13.24 -19.34 29.07
C VAL A 51 14.15 -20.55 29.00
N VAL A 52 14.93 -20.79 30.04
CA VAL A 52 15.89 -21.90 30.10
C VAL A 52 15.35 -22.95 31.04
N VAL A 53 14.97 -24.10 30.51
CA VAL A 53 14.48 -25.24 31.26
C VAL A 53 15.66 -26.17 31.58
N GLU A 54 15.91 -26.39 32.89
CA GLU A 54 17.08 -27.10 33.39
C GLU A 54 16.70 -28.31 34.28
N THR A 55 15.39 -28.64 34.42
CA THR A 55 14.91 -29.74 35.25
C THR A 55 14.02 -30.68 34.46
N GLU A 56 14.04 -31.97 34.84
CA GLU A 56 13.19 -32.99 34.23
C GLU A 56 11.69 -32.68 34.41
N GLU A 57 11.28 -32.16 35.57
CA GLU A 57 9.90 -31.78 35.83
C GLU A 57 9.40 -30.74 34.81
N MET A 58 10.18 -29.68 34.57
CA MET A 58 9.81 -28.63 33.64
C MET A 58 9.90 -29.08 32.19
N MET A 59 10.85 -29.97 31.85
CA MET A 59 10.90 -30.60 30.53
C MET A 59 9.63 -31.41 30.26
N ASN A 60 9.16 -32.18 31.24
CA ASN A 60 7.91 -32.93 31.10
C ASN A 60 6.70 -32.01 30.86
N ILE A 61 6.65 -30.86 31.52
CA ILE A 61 5.60 -29.85 31.27
C ILE A 61 5.68 -29.35 29.82
N VAL A 62 6.85 -28.95 29.35
CA VAL A 62 7.07 -28.43 27.98
C VAL A 62 6.70 -29.51 26.95
N HIS A 63 7.10 -30.78 27.17
CA HIS A 63 6.78 -31.87 26.26
C HIS A 63 5.30 -32.27 26.25
N SER A 64 4.55 -31.91 27.30
CA SER A 64 3.12 -32.25 27.41
C SER A 64 2.22 -31.40 26.51
N VAL A 65 2.79 -30.41 25.78
CA VAL A 65 2.06 -29.47 24.96
C VAL A 65 2.75 -29.21 23.65
N ASN A 66 1.98 -28.80 22.66
CA ASN A 66 2.48 -28.44 21.33
C ASN A 66 2.93 -26.99 21.27
N LYS A 67 3.71 -26.64 20.24
CA LYS A 67 4.00 -25.24 19.88
C LYS A 67 2.70 -24.42 19.82
N GLU A 68 2.82 -23.13 20.10
CA GLU A 68 1.69 -22.19 20.17
C GLU A 68 0.69 -22.48 21.34
N SER A 69 1.03 -23.37 22.27
CA SER A 69 0.33 -23.42 23.54
C SER A 69 0.60 -22.17 24.37
N THR A 70 -0.41 -21.72 25.12
CA THR A 70 -0.27 -20.55 26.00
C THR A 70 0.26 -21.00 27.34
N ILE A 71 1.36 -20.41 27.78
CA ILE A 71 2.02 -20.74 29.05
C ILE A 71 2.25 -19.47 29.89
N SER A 72 2.29 -19.66 31.22
CA SER A 72 2.76 -18.68 32.18
C SER A 72 4.07 -19.20 32.78
N VAL A 73 5.06 -18.34 32.84
CA VAL A 73 6.38 -18.67 33.42
C VAL A 73 6.67 -17.68 34.54
N GLU A 74 6.85 -18.20 35.74
CA GLU A 74 7.38 -17.46 36.90
C GLU A 74 8.82 -17.91 37.13
N GLY A 75 9.76 -16.97 37.26
CA GLY A 75 11.16 -17.31 37.43
C GLY A 75 12.04 -16.07 37.61
N VAL A 76 13.34 -16.32 37.63
CA VAL A 76 14.34 -15.26 37.88
C VAL A 76 15.06 -14.93 36.57
N VAL A 77 15.25 -13.64 36.32
CA VAL A 77 16.01 -13.15 35.15
C VAL A 77 17.52 -13.41 35.38
N ARG A 78 18.15 -13.99 34.37
CA ARG A 78 19.59 -14.27 34.34
C ARG A 78 20.22 -13.70 33.07
N GLU A 79 21.47 -13.28 33.14
CA GLU A 79 22.24 -12.92 31.96
C GLU A 79 22.54 -14.18 31.13
N ARG A 80 22.41 -14.07 29.80
CA ARG A 80 22.73 -15.18 28.88
C ARG A 80 24.23 -15.42 28.78
N ALA A 81 24.62 -16.67 28.81
CA ALA A 81 26.00 -17.05 28.48
C ALA A 81 26.36 -16.76 27.01
N SER A 82 25.39 -16.91 26.09
CA SER A 82 25.55 -16.58 24.68
C SER A 82 24.51 -15.51 24.28
N LYS A 83 24.96 -14.27 24.10
CA LYS A 83 24.11 -13.14 23.76
C LYS A 83 23.65 -13.19 22.31
N ASN A 84 22.43 -12.72 22.06
CA ASN A 84 21.84 -12.64 20.73
C ASN A 84 21.49 -11.19 20.37
N PRO A 85 22.36 -10.45 19.64
CA PRO A 85 22.13 -9.04 19.32
C PRO A 85 20.96 -8.79 18.37
N LYS A 86 20.37 -9.86 17.79
CA LYS A 86 19.19 -9.74 16.90
C LYS A 86 17.86 -9.67 17.67
N GLN A 87 17.87 -9.88 18.97
CA GLN A 87 16.69 -9.81 19.83
C GLN A 87 16.87 -8.74 20.90
N ALA A 88 15.84 -7.96 21.16
CA ALA A 88 15.89 -6.92 22.18
C ALA A 88 16.12 -7.49 23.61
N THR A 89 15.65 -8.71 23.87
CA THR A 89 15.88 -9.48 25.10
C THR A 89 17.05 -10.47 24.97
N GLY A 90 17.92 -10.25 23.97
CA GLY A 90 18.97 -11.21 23.62
C GLY A 90 20.11 -11.33 24.62
N ASP A 91 20.20 -10.42 25.58
CA ASP A 91 21.22 -10.43 26.64
C ASP A 91 20.77 -11.19 27.89
N ILE A 92 19.46 -11.47 28.01
CA ILE A 92 18.89 -12.12 29.20
C ILE A 92 18.09 -13.36 28.86
N GLU A 93 17.85 -14.16 29.86
CA GLU A 93 16.94 -15.31 29.84
C GLU A 93 16.23 -15.42 31.19
N VAL A 94 15.10 -16.13 31.24
CA VAL A 94 14.38 -16.41 32.46
C VAL A 94 14.63 -17.85 32.85
N VAL A 95 15.11 -18.08 34.07
CA VAL A 95 15.20 -19.40 34.69
C VAL A 95 13.89 -19.64 35.43
N PRO A 96 13.04 -20.58 34.97
CA PRO A 96 11.72 -20.78 35.55
C PRO A 96 11.81 -21.47 36.91
N GLU A 97 11.01 -20.98 37.86
CA GLU A 97 10.67 -21.68 39.10
C GLU A 97 9.33 -22.41 38.94
N LYS A 98 8.46 -21.91 38.08
CA LYS A 98 7.16 -22.51 37.77
C LYS A 98 6.77 -22.24 36.31
N ILE A 99 6.29 -23.30 35.64
CA ILE A 99 5.64 -23.20 34.33
C ILE A 99 4.21 -23.74 34.49
N GLU A 100 3.25 -22.93 34.05
CA GLU A 100 1.83 -23.30 34.08
C GLU A 100 1.25 -23.24 32.66
N ILE A 101 0.54 -24.31 32.27
CA ILE A 101 -0.13 -24.40 30.98
C ILE A 101 -1.51 -23.73 31.10
N LEU A 102 -1.69 -22.57 30.46
CA LEU A 102 -2.95 -21.85 30.46
C LEU A 102 -3.90 -22.33 29.36
N GLY A 103 -3.34 -22.78 28.23
CA GLY A 103 -4.13 -23.30 27.13
C GLY A 103 -3.29 -24.17 26.18
N LYS A 104 -3.76 -25.38 25.93
CA LYS A 104 -3.06 -26.34 25.05
C LYS A 104 -3.40 -26.09 23.58
N CYS A 105 -2.41 -26.00 22.74
CA CYS A 105 -2.59 -26.14 21.29
C CYS A 105 -2.91 -27.62 20.99
N ARG A 106 -4.05 -27.86 20.33
CA ARG A 106 -4.55 -29.22 20.08
C ARG A 106 -3.84 -29.93 18.93
N TYR A 107 -3.14 -29.19 18.07
CA TYR A 107 -2.57 -29.71 16.85
C TYR A 107 -1.04 -29.67 16.90
N ASN A 108 -0.43 -30.79 16.52
CA ASN A 108 1.03 -30.91 16.41
C ASN A 108 1.59 -30.10 15.25
N GLU A 109 0.81 -30.01 14.17
CA GLU A 109 1.18 -29.26 12.97
C GLU A 109 0.23 -28.08 12.78
N LEU A 110 0.80 -26.93 12.56
CA LEU A 110 0.07 -25.72 12.19
C LEU A 110 -0.14 -25.68 10.67
N PRO A 111 -1.18 -24.98 10.18
CA PRO A 111 -1.41 -24.83 8.74
C PRO A 111 -0.26 -24.15 8.01
N PHE A 112 0.59 -23.42 8.71
CA PHE A 112 1.83 -22.80 8.25
C PHE A 112 2.70 -22.41 9.46
N GLU A 113 4.01 -22.27 9.23
CA GLU A 113 4.92 -21.72 10.24
C GLU A 113 4.65 -20.21 10.41
N ILE A 114 4.41 -19.76 11.66
CA ILE A 114 4.00 -18.40 11.98
C ILE A 114 4.95 -17.34 11.37
N ASN A 115 6.26 -17.50 11.58
CA ASN A 115 7.26 -16.54 11.13
C ASN A 115 7.47 -16.55 9.60
N ARG A 116 6.94 -17.56 8.90
CA ARG A 116 6.97 -17.70 7.44
C ARG A 116 5.57 -17.68 6.82
N SER A 117 4.56 -17.24 7.56
CA SER A 117 3.18 -17.22 7.08
C SER A 117 2.98 -16.48 5.75
N ARG A 118 3.82 -15.47 5.46
CA ARG A 118 3.78 -14.72 4.18
C ARG A 118 4.14 -15.56 2.95
N GLU A 119 4.77 -16.72 3.14
CA GLU A 119 5.13 -17.67 2.08
C GLU A 119 4.02 -18.70 1.83
N ALA A 120 3.03 -18.79 2.72
CA ALA A 120 1.89 -19.69 2.61
C ALA A 120 0.83 -19.14 1.64
N ASP A 121 -0.02 -20.05 1.12
CA ASP A 121 -1.14 -19.68 0.26
C ASP A 121 -2.07 -18.67 0.93
N GLU A 122 -2.53 -17.70 0.16
CA GLU A 122 -3.42 -16.64 0.64
C GLU A 122 -4.71 -17.22 1.26
N SER A 123 -5.29 -18.25 0.65
CA SER A 123 -6.48 -18.93 1.15
C SER A 123 -6.27 -19.52 2.55
N ALA A 124 -5.11 -20.14 2.81
CA ALA A 124 -4.76 -20.67 4.12
C ALA A 124 -4.55 -19.56 5.15
N ARG A 125 -3.86 -18.47 4.75
CA ARG A 125 -3.64 -17.29 5.59
C ARG A 125 -4.93 -16.58 5.98
N LEU A 126 -5.88 -16.45 5.05
CA LEU A 126 -7.20 -15.86 5.31
C LEU A 126 -8.05 -16.76 6.21
N LYS A 127 -8.05 -18.08 5.97
CA LYS A 127 -8.78 -19.05 6.81
C LYS A 127 -8.28 -19.06 8.25
N TYR A 128 -6.96 -18.98 8.45
CA TYR A 128 -6.32 -18.98 9.77
C TYR A 128 -5.74 -17.61 10.10
N ARG A 129 -6.47 -16.53 9.80
CA ARG A 129 -6.00 -15.15 9.92
C ARG A 129 -5.45 -14.81 11.30
N TYR A 130 -6.01 -15.35 12.36
CA TYR A 130 -5.55 -15.18 13.74
C TYR A 130 -4.14 -15.75 13.99
N LEU A 131 -3.70 -16.77 13.24
CA LEU A 131 -2.32 -17.26 13.26
C LEU A 131 -1.41 -16.38 12.39
N ASP A 132 -1.85 -16.01 11.21
CA ASP A 132 -1.10 -15.13 10.32
C ASP A 132 -0.79 -13.77 10.97
N LEU A 133 -1.71 -13.24 11.76
CA LEU A 133 -1.52 -11.99 12.52
C LEU A 133 -0.50 -12.12 13.68
N ARG A 134 -0.08 -13.33 14.07
CA ARG A 134 1.05 -13.53 15.00
C ARG A 134 2.40 -13.26 14.35
N ASN A 135 2.50 -13.34 13.02
CA ASN A 135 3.71 -12.98 12.29
C ASN A 135 4.03 -11.49 12.50
N PRO A 136 5.23 -11.14 12.99
CA PRO A 136 5.58 -9.74 13.30
C PRO A 136 5.41 -8.80 12.10
N ALA A 137 5.80 -9.21 10.90
CA ALA A 137 5.70 -8.38 9.69
C ALA A 137 4.25 -8.15 9.26
N VAL A 138 3.35 -9.12 9.46
CA VAL A 138 1.91 -8.98 9.18
C VAL A 138 1.25 -8.09 10.24
N LYS A 139 1.58 -8.32 11.51
CA LYS A 139 1.10 -7.53 12.65
C LYS A 139 1.46 -6.05 12.52
N GLN A 140 2.68 -5.74 12.09
CA GLN A 140 3.13 -4.36 11.90
C GLN A 140 2.25 -3.56 10.94
N ASN A 141 1.68 -4.17 9.91
CA ASN A 141 0.75 -3.48 9.02
C ASN A 141 -0.53 -3.02 9.74
N ILE A 142 -1.04 -3.84 10.67
CA ILE A 142 -2.21 -3.46 11.48
C ILE A 142 -1.86 -2.35 12.45
N ILE A 143 -0.69 -2.46 13.12
CA ILE A 143 -0.19 -1.41 14.04
C ILE A 143 0.01 -0.09 13.28
N LEU A 144 0.64 -0.13 12.10
CA LEU A 144 0.82 1.04 11.26
C LEU A 144 -0.52 1.69 10.92
N ARG A 145 -1.50 0.91 10.47
CA ARG A 145 -2.85 1.42 10.19
C ARG A 145 -3.47 2.10 11.42
N CYS A 146 -3.38 1.47 12.61
CA CYS A 146 -3.91 2.06 13.83
C CYS A 146 -3.23 3.38 14.16
N ASN A 147 -1.90 3.47 14.04
CA ASN A 147 -1.14 4.67 14.31
C ASN A 147 -1.44 5.79 13.30
N VAL A 148 -1.55 5.47 12.02
CA VAL A 148 -1.94 6.44 10.97
C VAL A 148 -3.33 6.99 11.24
N VAL A 149 -4.31 6.13 11.56
CA VAL A 149 -5.69 6.57 11.87
C VAL A 149 -5.71 7.45 13.13
N ALA A 150 -4.96 7.10 14.17
CA ALA A 150 -4.86 7.92 15.39
C ALA A 150 -4.25 9.30 15.09
N ALA A 151 -3.19 9.35 14.27
CA ALA A 151 -2.56 10.60 13.88
C ALA A 151 -3.47 11.48 13.01
N LEU A 152 -4.22 10.88 12.08
CA LEU A 152 -5.23 11.59 11.27
C LEU A 152 -6.32 12.21 12.17
N ARG A 153 -6.85 11.45 13.14
CA ARG A 153 -7.83 11.97 14.08
C ARG A 153 -7.30 13.16 14.89
N GLN A 154 -6.08 13.03 15.39
CA GLN A 154 -5.43 14.11 16.13
C GLN A 154 -5.29 15.35 15.25
N ALA A 155 -4.72 15.24 14.05
CA ALA A 155 -4.53 16.35 13.13
C ALA A 155 -5.86 17.02 12.76
N MET A 156 -6.90 16.26 12.43
CA MET A 156 -8.22 16.82 12.11
C MET A 156 -8.82 17.57 13.30
N THR A 157 -8.69 17.02 14.51
CA THR A 157 -9.18 17.68 15.74
C THR A 157 -8.44 18.98 16.01
N GLU A 158 -7.12 19.01 15.83
CA GLU A 158 -6.28 20.22 15.98
C GLU A 158 -6.66 21.32 14.97
N HIS A 159 -7.18 20.93 13.78
CA HIS A 159 -7.74 21.85 12.78
C HIS A 159 -9.21 22.23 13.05
N GLY A 160 -9.74 21.89 14.20
CA GLY A 160 -11.09 22.25 14.63
C GLY A 160 -12.22 21.43 14.04
N PHE A 161 -11.94 20.27 13.47
CA PHE A 161 -12.96 19.36 12.98
C PHE A 161 -13.54 18.51 14.13
N LEU A 162 -14.83 18.25 14.07
CA LEU A 162 -15.54 17.32 14.96
C LEU A 162 -15.69 15.96 14.29
N GLU A 163 -15.28 14.89 14.98
CA GLU A 163 -15.55 13.53 14.51
C GLU A 163 -17.00 13.15 14.80
N ILE A 164 -17.81 12.99 13.77
CA ILE A 164 -19.23 12.65 13.88
C ILE A 164 -19.50 11.36 13.14
N THR A 165 -19.95 10.33 13.87
CA THR A 165 -20.31 9.03 13.29
C THR A 165 -21.69 9.11 12.65
N THR A 166 -21.80 8.63 11.42
CA THR A 166 -23.04 8.58 10.65
C THR A 166 -23.63 7.16 10.61
N PRO A 167 -24.95 7.00 10.34
CA PRO A 167 -25.59 5.70 10.27
C PRO A 167 -25.01 4.78 9.18
N ILE A 168 -24.88 3.49 9.50
CA ILE A 168 -24.45 2.44 8.56
C ILE A 168 -25.65 1.81 7.84
N LEU A 169 -26.77 1.57 8.54
CA LEU A 169 -28.00 1.13 7.91
C LEU A 169 -28.79 2.35 7.44
N THR A 170 -28.73 2.62 6.14
CA THR A 170 -29.30 3.84 5.54
C THR A 170 -30.16 3.50 4.31
N ALA A 171 -30.64 4.50 3.63
CA ALA A 171 -31.28 4.36 2.32
C ALA A 171 -30.21 4.32 1.22
N SER A 172 -30.60 3.81 0.04
CA SER A 172 -29.76 3.87 -1.16
C SER A 172 -29.37 5.31 -1.47
N SER A 173 -28.12 5.50 -1.85
CA SER A 173 -27.53 6.79 -2.20
C SER A 173 -27.16 6.82 -3.69
N PRO A 174 -27.41 7.92 -4.43
CA PRO A 174 -27.14 8.02 -5.86
C PRO A 174 -25.66 8.30 -6.17
N GLU A 175 -24.72 7.63 -5.48
CA GLU A 175 -23.29 7.89 -5.64
C GLU A 175 -22.62 7.14 -6.80
N GLY A 176 -23.39 6.35 -7.56
CA GLY A 176 -22.94 5.75 -8.81
C GLY A 176 -22.35 4.34 -8.70
N ALA A 177 -22.00 3.83 -7.52
CA ALA A 177 -21.68 2.43 -7.30
C ALA A 177 -22.92 1.58 -7.03
N ARG A 178 -22.79 0.24 -7.03
CA ARG A 178 -23.88 -0.64 -6.58
C ARG A 178 -23.87 -0.72 -5.06
N ASP A 179 -25.09 -0.71 -4.48
CA ASP A 179 -25.30 -0.82 -3.05
C ASP A 179 -25.23 -2.28 -2.58
N TYR A 180 -24.63 -2.50 -1.41
CA TYR A 180 -24.91 -3.70 -0.62
C TYR A 180 -26.26 -3.53 0.08
N LEU A 181 -27.20 -4.45 -0.13
CA LEU A 181 -28.56 -4.39 0.40
C LEU A 181 -28.72 -5.30 1.62
N VAL A 182 -29.40 -4.77 2.66
CA VAL A 182 -29.74 -5.51 3.86
C VAL A 182 -31.27 -5.60 3.97
N PRO A 183 -31.88 -6.79 3.93
CA PRO A 183 -33.33 -6.94 4.04
C PRO A 183 -33.87 -6.36 5.36
N ALA A 184 -34.94 -5.53 5.26
CA ALA A 184 -35.56 -4.92 6.41
C ALA A 184 -36.64 -5.84 7.02
N ARG A 185 -36.29 -6.59 8.07
CA ARG A 185 -37.20 -7.56 8.70
C ARG A 185 -38.50 -6.94 9.22
N LYS A 186 -38.46 -5.68 9.69
CA LYS A 186 -39.65 -4.94 10.17
C LYS A 186 -40.52 -4.35 9.06
N HIS A 187 -40.00 -4.31 7.84
CA HIS A 187 -40.69 -3.72 6.68
C HIS A 187 -40.58 -4.68 5.49
N PRO A 188 -41.46 -5.67 5.37
CA PRO A 188 -41.44 -6.66 4.27
C PRO A 188 -41.36 -5.99 2.89
N GLY A 189 -40.50 -6.48 2.01
CA GLY A 189 -40.27 -5.93 0.68
C GLY A 189 -39.38 -4.67 0.63
N LYS A 190 -38.88 -4.18 1.77
CA LYS A 190 -37.97 -3.06 1.82
C LYS A 190 -36.54 -3.50 2.25
N PHE A 191 -35.54 -2.68 1.89
CA PHE A 191 -34.15 -2.92 2.17
C PHE A 191 -33.52 -1.67 2.75
N TYR A 192 -32.54 -1.87 3.63
CA TYR A 192 -31.51 -0.87 3.92
C TYR A 192 -30.36 -1.03 2.91
N ALA A 193 -29.63 0.03 2.67
CA ALA A 193 -28.36 0.00 1.96
C ALA A 193 -27.21 0.27 2.94
N LEU A 194 -26.03 -0.33 2.69
CA LEU A 194 -24.80 0.08 3.34
C LEU A 194 -24.26 1.34 2.64
N PRO A 195 -23.67 2.32 3.36
CA PRO A 195 -23.30 3.60 2.76
C PRO A 195 -22.10 3.45 1.80
N GLN A 196 -22.22 4.00 0.62
CA GLN A 196 -21.11 4.12 -0.33
C GLN A 196 -20.11 5.19 0.13
N ALA A 197 -20.60 6.24 0.76
CA ALA A 197 -19.94 7.31 1.48
C ALA A 197 -20.98 8.05 2.33
N PRO A 198 -20.62 8.81 3.37
CA PRO A 198 -21.56 9.56 4.20
C PRO A 198 -22.02 10.89 3.59
N GLN A 199 -22.07 11.01 2.26
CA GLN A 199 -22.24 12.26 1.54
C GLN A 199 -23.50 13.05 1.94
N GLN A 200 -24.64 12.41 2.02
CA GLN A 200 -25.89 13.09 2.40
C GLN A 200 -25.86 13.56 3.85
N PHE A 201 -25.30 12.75 4.74
CA PHE A 201 -25.23 13.06 6.17
C PHE A 201 -24.31 14.26 6.44
N LYS A 202 -23.13 14.30 5.82
CA LYS A 202 -22.20 15.42 6.04
C LYS A 202 -22.76 16.74 5.49
N GLN A 203 -23.46 16.73 4.37
CA GLN A 203 -24.17 17.90 3.85
C GLN A 203 -25.28 18.37 4.79
N LEU A 204 -26.06 17.44 5.36
CA LEU A 204 -27.06 17.76 6.35
C LEU A 204 -26.45 18.36 7.64
N LEU A 205 -25.27 17.90 8.05
CA LEU A 205 -24.55 18.47 9.17
C LEU A 205 -24.16 19.92 8.91
N MET A 206 -23.67 20.24 7.71
CA MET A 206 -23.38 21.63 7.32
C MET A 206 -24.64 22.50 7.38
N THR A 207 -25.76 21.99 6.84
CA THR A 207 -27.06 22.65 6.89
C THR A 207 -27.57 22.83 8.34
N ALA A 208 -27.25 21.88 9.22
CA ALA A 208 -27.59 21.94 10.64
C ALA A 208 -26.72 22.91 11.47
N GLY A 209 -25.75 23.58 10.83
CA GLY A 209 -24.91 24.57 11.46
C GLY A 209 -23.58 24.07 12.05
N PHE A 210 -23.18 22.84 11.73
CA PHE A 210 -21.83 22.38 12.02
C PHE A 210 -20.87 23.02 11.00
N ASP A 211 -19.72 23.50 11.48
CA ASP A 211 -18.75 24.21 10.64
C ASP A 211 -17.74 23.29 9.99
N ARG A 212 -17.22 22.31 10.74
CA ARG A 212 -16.20 21.37 10.29
C ARG A 212 -16.50 19.96 10.81
N TYR A 213 -16.68 19.04 9.90
CA TYR A 213 -16.96 17.64 10.17
C TYR A 213 -15.83 16.77 9.60
N PHE A 214 -15.50 15.71 10.31
CA PHE A 214 -14.77 14.56 9.72
C PHE A 214 -15.24 13.24 10.30
N GLN A 215 -14.89 12.16 9.63
CA GLN A 215 -15.09 10.79 10.09
C GLN A 215 -14.06 9.87 9.41
N ILE A 216 -13.58 8.85 10.12
CA ILE A 216 -12.97 7.69 9.48
C ILE A 216 -14.11 6.76 9.06
N ALA A 217 -14.69 7.06 7.90
CA ALA A 217 -15.95 6.51 7.45
C ALA A 217 -15.79 5.12 6.82
N PRO A 218 -16.50 4.09 7.30
CA PRO A 218 -16.63 2.83 6.57
C PRO A 218 -17.49 3.05 5.32
N CYS A 219 -16.98 2.63 4.18
CA CYS A 219 -17.62 2.76 2.87
C CYS A 219 -17.73 1.39 2.22
N PHE A 220 -18.87 1.17 1.52
CA PHE A 220 -19.23 -0.11 0.93
C PHE A 220 -19.63 0.08 -0.52
N ARG A 221 -19.03 -0.66 -1.45
CA ARG A 221 -19.38 -0.62 -2.88
C ARG A 221 -19.38 -2.03 -3.43
N ASP A 222 -20.52 -2.50 -3.93
CA ASP A 222 -20.67 -3.81 -4.54
C ASP A 222 -20.18 -3.77 -6.00
N GLU A 223 -18.88 -3.64 -6.14
CA GLU A 223 -18.15 -3.61 -7.40
C GLU A 223 -17.07 -4.68 -7.43
N ASP A 224 -16.55 -4.97 -8.61
CA ASP A 224 -15.44 -5.89 -8.76
C ASP A 224 -14.23 -5.41 -7.96
N ALA A 225 -13.80 -6.22 -7.01
CA ALA A 225 -12.66 -5.90 -6.15
C ALA A 225 -11.39 -5.70 -6.99
N ARG A 226 -10.72 -4.57 -6.77
CA ARG A 226 -9.40 -4.32 -7.33
C ARG A 226 -8.38 -4.60 -6.24
N GLY A 227 -7.46 -5.53 -6.48
CA GLY A 227 -6.49 -6.01 -5.49
C GLY A 227 -5.58 -4.93 -4.90
N ASP A 228 -5.43 -3.79 -5.57
CA ASP A 228 -4.61 -2.65 -5.16
C ASP A 228 -5.42 -1.54 -4.47
N ARG A 229 -6.77 -1.59 -4.55
CA ARG A 229 -7.68 -0.57 -3.99
C ARG A 229 -9.13 -1.05 -4.02
N SER A 230 -9.97 -0.50 -3.14
CA SER A 230 -11.43 -0.74 -3.10
C SER A 230 -11.82 -2.22 -3.08
N PRO A 231 -11.58 -2.93 -1.97
CA PRO A 231 -11.95 -4.35 -1.85
C PRO A 231 -13.45 -4.58 -1.58
N GLY A 232 -14.33 -3.63 -1.90
CA GLY A 232 -15.77 -3.66 -1.60
C GLY A 232 -16.12 -2.99 -0.27
N GLU A 233 -15.32 -3.19 0.78
CA GLU A 233 -15.36 -2.45 2.05
C GLU A 233 -14.02 -1.73 2.24
N PHE A 234 -14.05 -0.42 2.48
CA PHE A 234 -12.86 0.40 2.72
C PHE A 234 -13.19 1.57 3.64
N TYR A 235 -12.16 2.29 4.08
CA TYR A 235 -12.33 3.44 4.97
C TYR A 235 -11.83 4.71 4.28
N GLN A 236 -12.56 5.81 4.48
CA GLN A 236 -12.16 7.14 4.04
C GLN A 236 -11.87 8.02 5.25
N LEU A 237 -10.84 8.87 5.17
CA LEU A 237 -10.85 10.12 5.90
C LEU A 237 -11.82 11.02 5.15
N ASP A 238 -13.04 11.08 5.62
CA ASP A 238 -14.10 11.89 5.04
C ASP A 238 -14.23 13.21 5.82
N MET A 239 -14.34 14.33 5.12
CA MET A 239 -14.46 15.63 5.76
C MET A 239 -15.42 16.54 4.97
N GLU A 240 -15.97 17.54 5.67
CA GLU A 240 -16.81 18.58 5.10
C GLU A 240 -16.59 19.89 5.87
N MET A 241 -16.63 21.01 5.16
CA MET A 241 -16.44 22.35 5.70
C MET A 241 -17.58 23.27 5.24
N ALA A 242 -18.21 23.98 6.16
CA ALA A 242 -19.17 25.03 5.82
C ALA A 242 -18.43 26.32 5.40
N PHE A 243 -19.07 27.12 4.56
CA PHE A 243 -18.57 28.43 4.12
C PHE A 243 -17.15 28.45 3.53
N ALA A 244 -16.67 27.30 3.06
CA ALA A 244 -15.32 27.10 2.54
C ALA A 244 -15.28 27.13 1.01
N CYS A 245 -14.19 27.64 0.47
CA CYS A 245 -13.85 27.51 -0.95
C CYS A 245 -12.84 26.36 -1.16
N GLN A 246 -12.51 26.10 -2.42
CA GLN A 246 -11.56 25.04 -2.80
C GLN A 246 -10.19 25.20 -2.11
N ASP A 247 -9.71 26.43 -1.98
CA ASP A 247 -8.38 26.70 -1.42
C ASP A 247 -8.34 26.42 0.10
N ASP A 248 -9.46 26.63 0.81
CA ASP A 248 -9.56 26.28 2.24
C ASP A 248 -9.44 24.77 2.46
N VAL A 249 -10.06 23.97 1.57
CA VAL A 249 -9.96 22.50 1.62
C VAL A 249 -8.53 22.05 1.32
N PHE A 250 -7.89 22.66 0.32
CA PHE A 250 -6.50 22.34 0.00
C PHE A 250 -5.55 22.70 1.14
N ALA A 251 -5.72 23.85 1.79
CA ALA A 251 -4.90 24.25 2.92
C ALA A 251 -4.95 23.22 4.07
N VAL A 252 -6.14 22.71 4.41
CA VAL A 252 -6.29 21.66 5.43
C VAL A 252 -5.54 20.39 5.02
N LEU A 253 -5.69 19.94 3.77
CA LEU A 253 -5.02 18.72 3.29
C LEU A 253 -3.50 18.88 3.23
N GLU A 254 -3.02 20.06 2.83
CA GLU A 254 -1.60 20.40 2.77
C GLU A 254 -0.95 20.45 4.15
N ASP A 255 -1.70 20.78 5.21
CA ASP A 255 -1.23 20.75 6.59
C ASP A 255 -1.33 19.35 7.21
N VAL A 256 -2.37 18.58 6.89
CA VAL A 256 -2.64 17.27 7.52
C VAL A 256 -1.82 16.13 6.92
N LEU A 257 -1.76 16.03 5.58
CA LEU A 257 -1.19 14.84 4.94
C LEU A 257 0.34 14.75 5.02
N PRO A 258 1.15 15.79 4.73
CA PRO A 258 2.60 15.67 4.70
C PRO A 258 3.24 15.19 6.01
N PRO A 259 2.84 15.68 7.20
CA PRO A 259 3.38 15.18 8.46
C PRO A 259 3.10 13.69 8.70
N ILE A 260 1.94 13.20 8.25
CA ILE A 260 1.58 11.78 8.35
C ILE A 260 2.50 10.93 7.46
N PHE A 261 2.72 11.35 6.21
CA PHE A 261 3.65 10.66 5.30
C PHE A 261 5.09 10.76 5.77
N ALA A 262 5.53 11.89 6.28
CA ALA A 262 6.87 12.05 6.85
C ALA A 262 7.12 11.12 8.05
N LYS A 263 6.11 10.92 8.90
CA LYS A 263 6.22 10.09 10.11
C LYS A 263 6.10 8.60 9.84
N TYR A 264 5.22 8.18 8.93
CA TYR A 264 4.85 6.78 8.73
C TYR A 264 5.21 6.23 7.35
N GLY A 265 5.56 7.09 6.40
CA GLY A 265 5.98 6.70 5.05
C GLY A 265 7.40 6.12 5.03
N LYS A 266 7.72 5.47 3.92
CA LYS A 266 9.06 4.89 3.66
C LYS A 266 9.94 5.81 2.84
N TYR A 267 9.35 6.72 2.09
CA TYR A 267 10.01 7.54 1.08
C TYR A 267 9.94 9.01 1.45
N ASN A 268 10.80 9.80 0.83
CA ASN A 268 10.82 11.24 1.01
C ASN A 268 9.63 11.91 0.31
N ILE A 269 9.13 13.00 0.88
CA ILE A 269 8.17 13.88 0.22
C ILE A 269 8.97 14.82 -0.69
N ALA A 270 8.69 14.77 -2.00
CA ALA A 270 9.46 15.50 -3.00
C ALA A 270 9.05 16.96 -3.15
N SER A 271 7.84 17.31 -2.76
CA SER A 271 7.31 18.69 -2.82
C SER A 271 6.87 19.17 -1.45
N SER A 272 6.91 20.49 -1.25
CA SER A 272 6.38 21.16 -0.06
C SER A 272 5.08 21.88 -0.39
N ALA A 273 4.23 22.12 0.61
CA ALA A 273 3.05 22.96 0.47
C ALA A 273 3.46 24.43 0.18
N PRO A 274 2.68 25.17 -0.64
CA PRO A 274 1.52 24.72 -1.40
C PRO A 274 1.91 23.78 -2.55
N PHE A 275 1.19 22.66 -2.69
CA PHE A 275 1.49 21.66 -3.72
C PHE A 275 1.20 22.19 -5.13
N LYS A 276 1.92 21.63 -6.11
CA LYS A 276 1.71 21.96 -7.51
C LYS A 276 0.29 21.59 -7.94
N ARG A 277 -0.45 22.59 -8.44
CA ARG A 277 -1.78 22.38 -9.02
C ARG A 277 -1.66 22.17 -10.51
N ILE A 278 -2.17 21.05 -11.00
CA ILE A 278 -2.15 20.68 -12.41
C ILE A 278 -3.59 20.75 -12.94
N PRO A 279 -3.92 21.69 -13.82
CA PRO A 279 -5.23 21.75 -14.45
C PRO A 279 -5.53 20.45 -15.22
N TYR A 280 -6.80 20.02 -15.22
CA TYR A 280 -7.21 18.78 -15.90
C TYR A 280 -6.73 18.69 -17.36
N LEU A 281 -6.91 19.77 -18.14
CA LEU A 281 -6.47 19.78 -19.53
C LEU A 281 -4.94 19.61 -19.66
N GLU A 282 -4.17 20.25 -18.77
CA GLU A 282 -2.72 20.09 -18.75
C GLU A 282 -2.33 18.65 -18.35
N ALA A 283 -3.02 18.06 -17.36
CA ALA A 283 -2.79 16.69 -16.94
C ALA A 283 -3.02 15.70 -18.09
N MET A 284 -4.10 15.88 -18.84
CA MET A 284 -4.41 15.04 -20.01
C MET A 284 -3.43 15.25 -21.16
N GLU A 285 -3.00 16.49 -21.42
CA GLU A 285 -2.06 16.79 -22.51
C GLU A 285 -0.64 16.28 -22.21
N LYS A 286 -0.10 16.55 -21.01
CA LYS A 286 1.30 16.24 -20.65
C LYS A 286 1.52 14.85 -20.10
N TYR A 287 0.48 14.22 -19.51
CA TYR A 287 0.63 12.95 -18.84
C TYR A 287 -0.33 11.87 -19.32
N GLY A 288 -1.35 12.24 -20.12
CA GLY A 288 -2.37 11.32 -20.62
C GLY A 288 -3.25 10.71 -19.54
N SER A 289 -3.38 11.36 -18.38
CA SER A 289 -4.13 10.89 -17.23
C SER A 289 -4.54 12.05 -16.32
N ASP A 290 -5.74 11.97 -15.75
CA ASP A 290 -6.22 12.86 -14.68
C ASP A 290 -5.53 12.60 -13.32
N LYS A 291 -4.75 11.53 -13.23
CA LYS A 291 -3.95 11.12 -12.06
C LYS A 291 -2.52 10.80 -12.47
N PRO A 292 -1.73 11.84 -12.83
CA PRO A 292 -0.37 11.64 -13.32
C PRO A 292 0.55 11.06 -12.24
N ASP A 293 1.30 10.03 -12.59
CA ASP A 293 2.38 9.52 -11.73
C ASP A 293 3.62 10.40 -11.92
N LEU A 294 3.83 11.35 -11.02
CA LEU A 294 4.93 12.31 -11.10
C LEU A 294 6.29 11.73 -10.68
N ARG A 295 6.34 10.46 -10.27
CA ARG A 295 7.61 9.75 -10.07
C ARG A 295 8.31 9.47 -11.40
N ILE A 296 7.57 9.53 -12.51
CA ILE A 296 8.06 9.33 -13.87
C ILE A 296 8.33 10.69 -14.50
N ASP A 297 9.54 10.90 -14.98
CA ASP A 297 10.00 12.15 -15.58
C ASP A 297 9.59 12.34 -17.05
N LEU A 298 9.11 11.28 -17.70
CA LEU A 298 8.67 11.32 -19.10
C LEU A 298 7.43 12.23 -19.28
N ILE A 299 7.38 12.96 -20.38
CA ILE A 299 6.27 13.84 -20.76
C ILE A 299 5.70 13.38 -22.10
N VAL A 300 4.41 13.58 -22.28
CA VAL A 300 3.70 13.36 -23.55
C VAL A 300 3.78 14.62 -24.38
N GLU A 301 4.27 14.49 -25.61
CA GLU A 301 4.37 15.58 -26.60
C GLU A 301 3.31 15.43 -27.70
N ASP A 302 2.73 16.55 -28.12
CA ASP A 302 1.84 16.60 -29.28
C ASP A 302 2.64 16.77 -30.56
N ILE A 303 2.51 15.81 -31.47
CA ILE A 303 3.16 15.83 -32.79
C ILE A 303 2.15 15.79 -33.93
N THR A 304 0.86 16.07 -33.64
CA THR A 304 -0.23 15.98 -34.63
C THR A 304 0.05 16.78 -35.88
N GLU A 305 0.39 18.07 -35.74
CA GLU A 305 0.67 18.94 -36.89
C GLU A 305 1.92 18.52 -37.64
N LEU A 306 2.89 17.94 -36.96
CA LEU A 306 4.17 17.53 -37.54
C LEU A 306 4.03 16.35 -38.49
N VAL A 307 3.08 15.44 -38.20
CA VAL A 307 2.82 14.22 -38.99
C VAL A 307 1.64 14.39 -39.95
N ARG A 308 1.06 15.59 -40.04
CA ARG A 308 -0.05 15.86 -40.94
C ARG A 308 0.38 15.64 -42.39
N GLY A 309 -0.44 14.93 -43.18
CA GLY A 309 -0.15 14.60 -44.56
C GLY A 309 0.84 13.45 -44.78
N VAL A 310 1.27 12.79 -43.72
CA VAL A 310 2.07 11.54 -43.81
C VAL A 310 1.15 10.41 -44.25
N GLU A 311 1.54 9.65 -45.27
CA GLU A 311 0.79 8.51 -45.80
C GLU A 311 0.87 7.29 -44.87
N PHE A 312 0.26 7.42 -43.66
CA PHE A 312 0.10 6.37 -42.70
C PHE A 312 -1.28 6.49 -42.04
N ALA A 313 -2.13 5.51 -42.25
CA ALA A 313 -3.54 5.57 -41.84
C ALA A 313 -3.78 6.03 -40.38
N PRO A 314 -2.99 5.63 -39.37
CA PRO A 314 -3.13 6.15 -38.01
C PRO A 314 -2.85 7.66 -37.86
N PHE A 315 -2.12 8.28 -38.80
CA PHE A 315 -1.82 9.71 -38.81
C PHE A 315 -2.78 10.51 -39.69
N ALA A 316 -3.88 9.89 -40.12
CA ALA A 316 -4.86 10.52 -40.96
C ALA A 316 -5.44 11.80 -40.35
N GLU A 317 -5.95 12.66 -41.18
CA GLU A 317 -6.63 13.91 -40.78
C GLU A 317 -7.78 13.60 -39.80
N GLY A 318 -7.91 14.39 -38.74
CA GLY A 318 -8.87 14.20 -37.65
C GLY A 318 -8.35 13.38 -36.50
N ASN A 319 -7.23 12.66 -36.65
CA ASN A 319 -6.57 12.00 -35.53
C ASN A 319 -5.60 12.95 -34.78
N THR A 320 -5.50 12.75 -33.47
CA THR A 320 -4.45 13.32 -32.62
C THR A 320 -3.31 12.33 -32.51
N VAL A 321 -2.08 12.83 -32.59
CA VAL A 321 -0.86 12.00 -32.50
C VAL A 321 0.02 12.50 -31.37
N LYS A 322 0.25 11.63 -30.40
CA LYS A 322 1.03 11.91 -29.18
C LYS A 322 2.29 11.04 -29.16
N ALA A 323 3.39 11.60 -28.69
CA ALA A 323 4.67 10.91 -28.58
C ALA A 323 5.16 10.91 -27.13
N VAL A 324 5.86 9.84 -26.74
CA VAL A 324 6.65 9.76 -25.51
C VAL A 324 8.07 9.40 -25.91
N VAL A 325 9.03 10.22 -25.52
CA VAL A 325 10.45 10.04 -25.80
C VAL A 325 11.14 9.47 -24.58
N VAL A 326 11.94 8.43 -24.80
CA VAL A 326 12.82 7.83 -23.78
C VAL A 326 14.25 7.95 -24.28
N SER A 327 15.10 8.64 -23.54
CA SER A 327 16.53 8.75 -23.82
C SER A 327 17.28 7.49 -23.36
N ASP A 328 18.43 7.25 -23.94
CA ASP A 328 19.35 6.16 -23.55
C ASP A 328 18.67 4.79 -23.41
N CYS A 329 17.78 4.47 -24.34
CA CYS A 329 16.94 3.28 -24.29
C CYS A 329 17.63 2.06 -24.93
N ASP A 330 18.00 1.09 -24.11
CA ASP A 330 18.64 -0.19 -24.48
C ASP A 330 17.63 -1.32 -24.79
N LEU A 331 16.32 -1.06 -24.69
CA LEU A 331 15.29 -2.06 -24.98
C LEU A 331 15.44 -2.64 -26.38
N THR A 332 15.47 -3.98 -26.46
CA THR A 332 15.48 -4.69 -27.75
C THR A 332 14.13 -4.55 -28.44
N ARG A 333 14.10 -4.77 -29.74
CA ARG A 333 12.86 -4.79 -30.55
C ARG A 333 11.79 -5.69 -29.93
N LYS A 334 12.16 -6.89 -29.47
CA LYS A 334 11.24 -7.84 -28.83
C LYS A 334 10.60 -7.26 -27.57
N HIS A 335 11.37 -6.54 -26.74
CA HIS A 335 10.86 -5.89 -25.54
C HIS A 335 9.91 -4.73 -25.87
N ILE A 336 10.23 -3.93 -26.89
CA ILE A 336 9.39 -2.82 -27.35
C ILE A 336 8.08 -3.35 -27.93
N ASP A 337 8.13 -4.37 -28.79
CA ASP A 337 6.94 -4.97 -29.40
C ASP A 337 6.02 -5.58 -28.32
N LYS A 338 6.60 -6.21 -27.27
CA LYS A 338 5.85 -6.70 -26.12
C LYS A 338 5.21 -5.54 -25.32
N LEU A 339 5.96 -4.48 -25.04
CA LEU A 339 5.45 -3.30 -24.35
C LEU A 339 4.27 -2.68 -25.12
N CYS A 340 4.39 -2.57 -26.44
CA CYS A 340 3.30 -2.09 -27.30
C CYS A 340 2.05 -2.98 -27.23
N ALA A 341 2.22 -4.29 -27.18
CA ALA A 341 1.10 -5.22 -27.00
C ALA A 341 0.44 -5.08 -25.63
N ASP A 342 1.24 -4.95 -24.59
CA ASP A 342 0.73 -4.76 -23.21
C ASP A 342 0.00 -3.38 -23.07
N VAL A 343 0.47 -2.34 -23.76
CA VAL A 343 -0.25 -1.04 -23.85
C VAL A 343 -1.58 -1.20 -24.58
N GLU A 344 -1.61 -1.95 -25.69
CA GLU A 344 -2.85 -2.22 -26.44
C GLU A 344 -3.90 -2.90 -25.56
N VAL A 345 -3.51 -3.89 -24.77
CA VAL A 345 -4.39 -4.57 -23.81
C VAL A 345 -4.98 -3.57 -22.78
N GLN A 346 -4.17 -2.66 -22.25
CA GLN A 346 -4.60 -1.75 -21.19
C GLN A 346 -5.36 -0.51 -21.73
N ALA A 347 -4.93 0.04 -22.85
CA ALA A 347 -5.49 1.27 -23.42
C ALA A 347 -6.59 1.01 -24.46
N GLY A 348 -6.65 -0.22 -25.01
CA GLY A 348 -7.57 -0.60 -26.09
C GLY A 348 -7.10 -0.15 -27.49
N ARG A 349 -5.87 0.35 -27.62
CA ARG A 349 -5.33 0.84 -28.88
C ARG A 349 -3.83 0.58 -28.97
N LYS A 350 -3.37 0.07 -30.12
CA LYS A 350 -1.98 -0.25 -30.38
C LYS A 350 -1.14 1.01 -30.59
N PRO A 351 -0.05 1.19 -29.84
CA PRO A 351 0.93 2.23 -30.11
C PRO A 351 1.91 1.82 -31.21
N TYR A 352 2.64 2.79 -31.72
CA TYR A 352 3.71 2.64 -32.70
C TYR A 352 5.02 3.08 -32.08
N TRP A 353 6.16 2.80 -32.72
CA TRP A 353 7.45 3.21 -32.24
C TRP A 353 8.49 3.38 -33.35
N PHE A 354 9.52 4.15 -33.06
CA PHE A 354 10.78 4.21 -33.82
C PHE A 354 11.93 4.51 -32.86
N LYS A 355 13.15 4.26 -33.31
CA LYS A 355 14.39 4.62 -32.60
C LYS A 355 15.20 5.62 -33.41
N VAL A 356 16.12 6.30 -32.72
CA VAL A 356 17.19 7.06 -33.35
C VAL A 356 18.47 6.24 -33.23
N ASP A 357 19.07 5.90 -34.37
CA ASP A 357 20.31 5.10 -34.41
C ASP A 357 21.55 5.95 -34.07
N GLU A 358 22.72 5.33 -34.07
CA GLU A 358 24.00 5.97 -33.76
C GLU A 358 24.37 7.09 -34.75
N ASN A 359 23.85 7.05 -35.96
CA ASN A 359 24.07 8.05 -37.01
C ASN A 359 23.03 9.20 -36.97
N GLY A 360 22.09 9.14 -36.04
CA GLY A 360 20.98 10.10 -35.94
C GLY A 360 19.84 9.84 -36.94
N GLU A 361 19.80 8.64 -37.57
CA GLU A 361 18.72 8.27 -38.48
C GLU A 361 17.55 7.63 -37.74
N LEU A 362 16.32 7.85 -38.24
CA LEU A 362 15.14 7.17 -37.72
C LEU A 362 15.08 5.73 -38.20
N ALA A 363 14.98 4.78 -37.28
CA ALA A 363 15.05 3.36 -37.56
C ALA A 363 13.91 2.57 -36.88
N GLY A 364 13.45 1.52 -37.56
CA GLY A 364 12.44 0.58 -37.04
C GLY A 364 11.00 1.12 -37.06
N GLY A 365 10.04 0.27 -36.72
CA GLY A 365 8.63 0.60 -36.58
C GLY A 365 8.06 1.48 -37.69
N VAL A 366 7.63 2.69 -37.29
CA VAL A 366 7.02 3.69 -38.23
C VAL A 366 8.01 4.67 -38.82
N ALA A 367 9.31 4.53 -38.58
CA ALA A 367 10.36 5.42 -39.07
C ALA A 367 10.26 5.71 -40.57
N LYS A 368 9.99 4.71 -41.40
CA LYS A 368 9.87 4.84 -42.84
C LYS A 368 8.82 5.85 -43.33
N PHE A 369 7.77 6.05 -42.54
CA PHE A 369 6.71 6.99 -42.88
C PHE A 369 7.07 8.46 -42.49
N LEU A 370 8.11 8.62 -41.66
CA LEU A 370 8.57 9.91 -41.14
C LEU A 370 9.85 10.39 -41.82
N ALA A 371 10.34 9.73 -42.86
CA ALA A 371 11.59 10.05 -43.54
C ALA A 371 11.63 11.51 -44.02
N ASP A 372 10.57 11.98 -44.71
CA ASP A 372 10.45 13.36 -45.20
C ASP A 372 10.21 14.41 -44.10
N ARG A 373 10.00 13.97 -42.87
CA ARG A 373 9.75 14.81 -41.68
C ARG A 373 10.84 14.69 -40.63
N LYS A 374 11.91 13.92 -40.91
CA LYS A 374 12.95 13.55 -39.95
C LYS A 374 13.46 14.77 -39.15
N ASP A 375 13.95 15.80 -39.88
CA ASP A 375 14.58 16.95 -39.23
C ASP A 375 13.60 17.68 -38.30
N ALA A 376 12.37 17.87 -38.74
CA ALA A 376 11.33 18.48 -37.94
C ALA A 376 10.92 17.66 -36.71
N VAL A 377 10.91 16.31 -36.84
CA VAL A 377 10.64 15.37 -35.72
C VAL A 377 11.79 15.40 -34.72
N VAL A 378 13.03 15.36 -35.20
CA VAL A 378 14.24 15.42 -34.38
C VAL A 378 14.31 16.73 -33.60
N GLU A 379 14.08 17.85 -34.24
CA GLU A 379 14.08 19.17 -33.62
C GLU A 379 12.97 19.33 -32.59
N LYS A 380 11.70 19.00 -32.94
CA LYS A 380 10.54 19.13 -32.05
C LYS A 380 10.65 18.33 -30.80
N LEU A 381 11.13 17.07 -30.91
CA LEU A 381 11.23 16.15 -29.82
C LEU A 381 12.64 16.13 -29.16
N ASN A 382 13.55 16.99 -29.62
CA ASN A 382 14.95 17.06 -29.15
C ASN A 382 15.63 15.69 -29.10
N LEU A 383 15.49 14.95 -30.21
CA LEU A 383 15.97 13.56 -30.26
C LEU A 383 17.49 13.51 -30.40
N LYS A 384 18.07 12.52 -29.75
CA LYS A 384 19.49 12.17 -29.81
C LYS A 384 19.65 10.71 -30.19
N PRO A 385 20.83 10.27 -30.67
CA PRO A 385 21.14 8.87 -30.83
C PRO A 385 20.83 8.06 -29.56
N GLY A 386 20.23 6.90 -29.70
CA GLY A 386 19.80 6.04 -28.59
C GLY A 386 18.38 6.32 -28.06
N CYS A 387 17.70 7.37 -28.51
CA CYS A 387 16.31 7.62 -28.14
C CYS A 387 15.35 6.57 -28.72
N LEU A 388 14.39 6.14 -27.89
CA LEU A 388 13.17 5.45 -28.32
C LEU A 388 12.00 6.44 -28.28
N VAL A 389 11.24 6.51 -29.37
CA VAL A 389 9.99 7.28 -29.42
C VAL A 389 8.83 6.32 -29.60
N CYS A 390 7.90 6.34 -28.65
CA CYS A 390 6.65 5.61 -28.76
C CYS A 390 5.51 6.60 -29.10
N VAL A 391 4.64 6.20 -30.03
CA VAL A 391 3.63 7.09 -30.65
C VAL A 391 2.24 6.48 -30.47
N ALA A 392 1.31 7.27 -29.95
CA ALA A 392 -0.11 6.96 -29.87
C ALA A 392 -0.90 7.81 -30.86
N ALA A 393 -1.82 7.21 -31.62
CA ALA A 393 -2.63 7.90 -32.61
C ALA A 393 -4.10 7.47 -32.54
N GLY A 394 -5.02 8.42 -32.74
CA GLY A 394 -6.46 8.18 -32.74
C GLY A 394 -7.28 9.41 -32.37
N ALA A 395 -8.55 9.25 -32.01
CA ALA A 395 -9.34 10.34 -31.46
C ALA A 395 -8.63 10.93 -30.21
N LYS A 396 -8.79 12.25 -29.98
CA LYS A 396 -8.01 12.97 -28.96
C LYS A 396 -7.94 12.24 -27.61
N GLY A 397 -9.06 11.84 -27.02
CA GLY A 397 -9.10 11.16 -25.72
C GLY A 397 -8.45 9.76 -25.75
N GLU A 398 -8.56 9.04 -26.87
CA GLU A 398 -7.92 7.73 -27.05
C GLU A 398 -6.40 7.85 -27.17
N ALA A 399 -5.92 8.81 -27.96
CA ALA A 399 -4.50 9.09 -28.11
C ALA A 399 -3.86 9.51 -26.79
N GLN A 400 -4.53 10.38 -26.01
CA GLN A 400 -4.09 10.81 -24.68
C GLN A 400 -4.02 9.63 -23.71
N LYS A 401 -5.10 8.82 -23.59
CA LYS A 401 -5.13 7.66 -22.73
C LYS A 401 -4.02 6.66 -23.09
N THR A 402 -3.85 6.37 -24.38
CA THR A 402 -2.82 5.44 -24.86
C THR A 402 -1.41 5.98 -24.53
N ALA A 403 -1.17 7.27 -24.74
CA ALA A 403 0.10 7.91 -24.40
C ALA A 403 0.38 7.88 -22.88
N GLY A 404 -0.64 8.06 -22.04
CA GLY A 404 -0.52 7.96 -20.59
C GLY A 404 -0.14 6.55 -20.12
N VAL A 405 -0.74 5.51 -20.69
CA VAL A 405 -0.37 4.10 -20.42
C VAL A 405 1.06 3.83 -20.89
N MET A 406 1.41 4.26 -22.12
CA MET A 406 2.78 4.18 -22.66
C MET A 406 3.80 4.81 -21.72
N ARG A 407 3.56 6.06 -21.32
CA ARG A 407 4.40 6.83 -20.41
C ARG A 407 4.69 6.05 -19.12
N LYS A 408 3.64 5.52 -18.49
CA LYS A 408 3.74 4.76 -17.24
C LYS A 408 4.55 3.47 -17.44
N MET A 409 4.32 2.75 -18.52
CA MET A 409 5.02 1.49 -18.79
C MET A 409 6.48 1.70 -19.18
N LEU A 410 6.77 2.72 -19.98
CA LEU A 410 8.14 3.08 -20.34
C LEU A 410 8.95 3.53 -19.14
N GLY A 411 8.39 4.41 -18.28
CA GLY A 411 9.05 4.85 -17.05
C GLY A 411 9.35 3.71 -16.09
N ALA A 412 8.49 2.69 -16.04
CA ALA A 412 8.74 1.50 -15.22
C ALA A 412 9.76 0.53 -15.86
N ALA A 413 9.83 0.45 -17.19
CA ALA A 413 10.66 -0.51 -17.92
C ALA A 413 12.09 -0.02 -18.15
N VAL A 414 12.30 1.29 -18.31
CA VAL A 414 13.62 1.88 -18.59
C VAL A 414 14.21 2.46 -17.31
N PRO A 415 15.40 2.00 -16.88
CA PRO A 415 16.07 2.54 -15.70
C PRO A 415 16.32 4.05 -15.81
N GLY A 416 16.20 4.76 -14.69
CA GLY A 416 16.47 6.20 -14.61
C GLY A 416 15.24 7.09 -14.79
N HIS A 417 14.14 6.59 -15.35
CA HIS A 417 12.94 7.37 -15.64
C HIS A 417 11.84 7.28 -14.57
N MET A 418 12.08 6.55 -13.47
CA MET A 418 11.14 6.43 -12.36
C MET A 418 11.86 6.49 -11.03
N ASP A 419 11.60 7.56 -10.27
CA ASP A 419 12.01 7.63 -8.88
C ASP A 419 11.03 6.87 -7.99
N LYS A 420 11.47 5.71 -7.49
CA LYS A 420 10.64 4.82 -6.67
C LYS A 420 10.61 5.20 -5.20
N GLU A 421 11.42 6.15 -4.77
CA GLU A 421 11.65 6.50 -3.36
C GLU A 421 11.09 7.89 -3.01
N ARG A 422 10.09 8.37 -3.73
CA ARG A 422 9.43 9.65 -3.45
C ARG A 422 7.93 9.55 -3.33
N TYR A 423 7.37 10.43 -2.50
CA TYR A 423 5.96 10.79 -2.51
C TYR A 423 5.78 12.15 -3.18
N GLU A 424 4.68 12.31 -3.90
CA GLU A 424 4.27 13.56 -4.55
C GLU A 424 2.77 13.78 -4.30
N PHE A 425 2.36 15.02 -4.04
CA PHE A 425 0.98 15.41 -3.77
C PHE A 425 0.47 16.40 -4.82
#